data_5b02f00f9576899de4fb7074cb08be8a
#
_entry.id   5b02f00f9576899de4fb7074cb08be8a
#
_cell.length_a   1.000
_cell.length_b   1.000
_cell.length_c   1.000
_cell.angle_alpha   90.00
_cell.angle_beta   90.00
_cell.angle_gamma   90.00
#
_symmetry.space_group_name_H-M   'P 1'
#
loop_
_entity.id
_entity.type
_entity.pdbx_description
1 polymer ?
#
loop_
_entity_poly.entity_id
_entity_poly.type
_entity_poly.pdbx_seq_one_letter_code
_entity_poly.pdbx_strand_id
1 'polypeptide(L)'
;MESKETMMSTEETTPQTVNFIEAIINTDNEENTYGKRVHTRFPPEPNGYLHIGHAKSICLNFGLGKSYQGLTNLRFDDTNPVKEDVEYVESIEEDVKWLGFEWYGDIHYASDYFGKLYEYAQVLIKKGKAYVDNQTPEEIRATRGDFTTPGTNSPYRDRSVEENLRLFEEMKEGKYKDGEKVLRAKIDMADPNIVMRDPVLYRILHADHHRTGSEWNIYPMYDYAHPVSDAIERITHSVCTLEFEVHRPLYNWVLEDWEDTEKPKQIEFARLNVTNMVMSKRKLRQLVELNLVSGWDDPRMPTISGLRRRGYTPESIRDFCERIGVAKADSMVEVGLLEFCIREDLKLKAPRYMAVLDPVKVVITNYPEGQTETLIIENNTENEAMGHREVTFGREVYIERGDFMEEPVKKFFRLAPGKEVRLKGAYIIECQSVVKDADGNITEIHCTYDPATKSGTGCQKKVKGILHWVEASTAVDMEVRLYDYLLKPEDEETADKDFLQQLNPNSLEVKAAKGEAAFRTTQVGDHYHFLRTGYFVTDKDSTADHIVMNRTVGMRDTWAKMQKK
;
A
#
# COMPACT_ATOMS: atom_id res chain seq x y z
N MET A 1 -42.01 32.64 33.10
CA MET A 1 -41.80 32.68 31.66
C MET A 1 -40.40 33.27 31.43
N GLU A 2 -39.38 32.43 31.34
CA GLU A 2 -38.05 32.83 30.92
C GLU A 2 -37.59 31.79 29.90
N SER A 3 -37.41 32.29 28.69
CA SER A 3 -36.98 31.53 27.54
C SER A 3 -35.48 31.21 27.66
N LYS A 4 -35.11 29.93 27.70
CA LYS A 4 -33.75 29.45 27.52
C LYS A 4 -33.43 29.48 26.01
N GLU A 5 -32.63 30.43 25.59
CA GLU A 5 -31.93 30.40 24.29
C GLU A 5 -30.89 29.28 24.31
N THR A 6 -31.05 28.34 23.38
CA THR A 6 -30.07 27.29 23.11
C THR A 6 -28.96 27.89 22.26
N MET A 7 -27.79 28.12 22.85
CA MET A 7 -26.57 28.43 22.11
C MET A 7 -26.18 27.22 21.26
N MET A 8 -26.36 27.30 19.95
CA MET A 8 -25.70 26.43 18.99
C MET A 8 -24.20 26.76 19.00
N SER A 9 -23.39 25.80 19.42
CA SER A 9 -21.94 25.86 19.24
C SER A 9 -21.63 25.77 17.75
N THR A 10 -21.14 26.85 17.17
CA THR A 10 -20.47 26.83 15.89
C THR A 10 -19.14 26.10 16.08
N GLU A 11 -19.03 24.88 15.55
CA GLU A 11 -17.72 24.24 15.34
C GLU A 11 -16.91 25.18 14.43
N GLU A 12 -15.86 25.78 14.96
CA GLU A 12 -14.82 26.44 14.18
C GLU A 12 -14.12 25.36 13.35
N THR A 13 -14.52 25.21 12.09
CA THR A 13 -13.77 24.46 11.10
C THR A 13 -12.45 25.18 10.86
N THR A 14 -11.36 24.61 11.33
CA THR A 14 -10.00 25.02 10.95
C THR A 14 -9.94 25.11 9.43
N PRO A 15 -9.46 26.20 8.83
CA PRO A 15 -9.39 26.32 7.38
C PRO A 15 -8.51 25.20 6.84
N GLN A 16 -9.10 24.28 6.07
CA GLN A 16 -8.40 23.22 5.41
C GLN A 16 -7.44 23.87 4.40
N THR A 17 -6.15 23.66 4.55
CA THR A 17 -5.14 24.21 3.65
C THR A 17 -5.32 23.57 2.28
N VAL A 18 -5.76 24.39 1.31
CA VAL A 18 -5.95 23.99 -0.09
C VAL A 18 -4.58 23.62 -0.69
N ASN A 19 -4.41 22.43 -1.22
CA ASN A 19 -3.21 22.04 -1.91
C ASN A 19 -3.15 22.66 -3.33
N PHE A 20 -1.99 22.60 -3.99
CA PHE A 20 -1.79 23.29 -5.27
C PHE A 20 -2.67 22.72 -6.40
N ILE A 21 -3.06 21.43 -6.38
CA ILE A 21 -3.97 20.84 -7.37
C ILE A 21 -5.38 21.37 -7.16
N GLU A 22 -5.84 21.39 -5.91
CA GLU A 22 -7.12 22.01 -5.56
C GLU A 22 -7.16 23.50 -5.92
N ALA A 23 -6.05 24.23 -5.73
CA ALA A 23 -5.96 25.63 -6.17
C ALA A 23 -6.14 25.78 -7.69
N ILE A 24 -5.56 24.88 -8.50
CA ILE A 24 -5.76 24.87 -9.96
C ILE A 24 -7.21 24.57 -10.29
N ILE A 25 -7.82 23.54 -9.68
CA ILE A 25 -9.23 23.18 -9.90
C ILE A 25 -10.15 24.34 -9.52
N ASN A 26 -9.89 25.01 -8.40
CA ASN A 26 -10.68 26.17 -7.96
C ASN A 26 -10.60 27.31 -8.99
N THR A 27 -9.41 27.62 -9.50
CA THR A 27 -9.23 28.62 -10.56
C THR A 27 -10.00 28.23 -11.83
N ASP A 28 -9.88 26.99 -12.29
CA ASP A 28 -10.59 26.50 -13.47
C ASP A 28 -12.13 26.54 -13.28
N ASN A 29 -12.61 26.32 -12.06
CA ASN A 29 -14.03 26.43 -11.72
C ASN A 29 -14.51 27.90 -11.66
N GLU A 30 -13.69 28.81 -11.17
CA GLU A 30 -13.97 30.28 -11.16
C GLU A 30 -14.03 30.83 -12.59
N GLU A 31 -13.09 30.41 -13.44
CA GLU A 31 -13.02 30.76 -14.86
C GLU A 31 -14.05 30.01 -15.72
N ASN A 32 -14.74 29.03 -15.14
CA ASN A 32 -15.70 28.16 -15.82
C ASN A 32 -15.08 27.37 -17.00
N THR A 33 -13.81 27.00 -16.91
CA THR A 33 -13.05 26.34 -17.97
C THR A 33 -13.72 25.05 -18.46
N TYR A 34 -14.28 24.27 -17.52
CA TYR A 34 -14.92 22.97 -17.80
C TYR A 34 -16.40 22.93 -17.41
N GLY A 35 -17.10 24.06 -17.39
CA GLY A 35 -18.49 24.10 -16.92
C GLY A 35 -18.65 23.67 -15.46
N LYS A 36 -17.62 23.94 -14.62
CA LYS A 36 -17.50 23.50 -13.23
C LYS A 36 -17.45 21.97 -13.04
N ARG A 37 -17.21 21.20 -14.10
CA ARG A 37 -16.98 19.78 -14.01
C ARG A 37 -15.58 19.49 -13.45
N VAL A 38 -15.48 18.48 -12.58
CA VAL A 38 -14.22 17.87 -12.18
C VAL A 38 -14.31 16.39 -12.52
N HIS A 39 -13.52 15.96 -13.48
CA HIS A 39 -13.47 14.57 -13.93
C HIS A 39 -12.01 14.13 -13.98
N THR A 40 -11.65 13.24 -13.08
CA THR A 40 -10.32 12.65 -12.95
C THR A 40 -10.32 11.21 -13.42
N ARG A 41 -9.17 10.56 -13.44
CA ARG A 41 -9.05 9.13 -13.71
C ARG A 41 -7.84 8.52 -13.00
N PHE A 42 -7.91 7.23 -12.71
CA PHE A 42 -6.77 6.41 -12.34
C PHE A 42 -6.49 5.46 -13.51
N PRO A 43 -5.34 5.62 -14.24
CA PRO A 43 -5.05 4.88 -15.46
C PRO A 43 -3.90 3.86 -15.26
N PRO A 44 -4.06 2.79 -14.48
CA PRO A 44 -2.97 1.83 -14.29
C PRO A 44 -2.70 1.02 -15.55
N GLU A 45 -1.42 0.72 -15.81
CA GLU A 45 -1.01 -0.31 -16.75
C GLU A 45 -1.17 -1.69 -16.08
N PRO A 46 -1.92 -2.66 -16.69
CA PRO A 46 -2.18 -3.96 -16.06
C PRO A 46 -0.99 -4.92 -16.21
N ASN A 47 0.16 -4.55 -15.67
CA ASN A 47 1.45 -5.24 -15.79
C ASN A 47 2.09 -5.61 -14.46
N GLY A 48 1.33 -5.66 -13.37
CA GLY A 48 1.75 -6.04 -12.03
C GLY A 48 0.82 -5.50 -10.94
N TYR A 49 1.02 -5.99 -9.72
CA TYR A 49 0.25 -5.58 -8.56
C TYR A 49 0.54 -4.12 -8.16
N LEU A 50 -0.49 -3.46 -7.64
CA LEU A 50 -0.36 -2.10 -7.12
C LEU A 50 0.41 -2.10 -5.79
N HIS A 51 1.15 -1.03 -5.53
CA HIS A 51 1.87 -0.81 -4.28
C HIS A 51 1.43 0.51 -3.62
N ILE A 52 1.93 0.79 -2.42
CA ILE A 52 1.56 1.98 -1.63
C ILE A 52 1.69 3.31 -2.41
N GLY A 53 2.61 3.40 -3.37
CA GLY A 53 2.72 4.57 -4.25
C GLY A 53 1.51 4.77 -5.14
N HIS A 54 0.91 3.68 -5.64
CA HIS A 54 -0.34 3.75 -6.40
C HIS A 54 -1.53 4.08 -5.49
N ALA A 55 -1.53 3.62 -4.23
CA ALA A 55 -2.56 4.00 -3.25
C ALA A 55 -2.63 5.52 -3.06
N LYS A 56 -1.48 6.22 -3.03
CA LYS A 56 -1.45 7.69 -3.01
C LYS A 56 -2.13 8.31 -4.22
N SER A 57 -1.88 7.80 -5.43
CA SER A 57 -2.52 8.27 -6.67
C SER A 57 -4.01 7.99 -6.68
N ILE A 58 -4.43 6.81 -6.22
CA ILE A 58 -5.85 6.44 -6.08
C ILE A 58 -6.54 7.40 -5.11
N CYS A 59 -6.03 7.54 -3.89
CA CYS A 59 -6.58 8.42 -2.88
C CYS A 59 -6.70 9.87 -3.37
N LEU A 60 -5.72 10.35 -4.13
CA LEU A 60 -5.73 11.70 -4.69
C LEU A 60 -6.80 11.86 -5.78
N ASN A 61 -6.80 11.01 -6.81
CA ASN A 61 -7.74 11.13 -7.93
C ASN A 61 -9.19 10.94 -7.50
N PHE A 62 -9.48 9.88 -6.74
CA PHE A 62 -10.82 9.62 -6.22
C PHE A 62 -11.22 10.63 -5.13
N GLY A 63 -10.27 11.08 -4.31
CA GLY A 63 -10.49 12.13 -3.32
C GLY A 63 -10.90 13.45 -3.97
N LEU A 64 -10.22 13.88 -5.03
CA LEU A 64 -10.58 15.08 -5.80
C LEU A 64 -11.98 14.94 -6.43
N GLY A 65 -12.26 13.80 -7.09
CA GLY A 65 -13.59 13.52 -7.63
C GLY A 65 -14.67 13.69 -6.55
N LYS A 66 -14.48 13.07 -5.39
CA LYS A 66 -15.44 13.15 -4.28
C LYS A 66 -15.57 14.57 -3.70
N SER A 67 -14.46 15.27 -3.46
CA SER A 67 -14.46 16.60 -2.84
C SER A 67 -15.16 17.66 -3.69
N TYR A 68 -15.05 17.52 -5.00
CA TYR A 68 -15.69 18.45 -5.95
C TYR A 68 -17.02 17.92 -6.52
N GLN A 69 -17.60 16.87 -5.93
CA GLN A 69 -18.84 16.23 -6.43
C GLN A 69 -18.75 15.87 -7.94
N GLY A 70 -17.55 15.55 -8.36
CA GLY A 70 -17.20 15.19 -9.72
C GLY A 70 -17.13 13.66 -9.93
N LEU A 71 -16.43 13.26 -10.96
CA LEU A 71 -16.35 11.87 -11.41
C LEU A 71 -14.89 11.41 -11.42
N THR A 72 -14.68 10.09 -11.26
CA THR A 72 -13.35 9.48 -11.42
C THR A 72 -13.49 8.17 -12.19
N ASN A 73 -12.83 8.06 -13.34
CA ASN A 73 -12.79 6.83 -14.13
C ASN A 73 -11.68 5.90 -13.64
N LEU A 74 -11.91 4.61 -13.79
CA LEU A 74 -10.85 3.60 -13.84
C LEU A 74 -10.62 3.25 -15.32
N ARG A 75 -9.40 3.49 -15.84
CA ARG A 75 -9.01 3.11 -17.19
C ARG A 75 -7.74 2.27 -17.15
N PHE A 76 -7.79 1.08 -17.71
CA PHE A 76 -6.57 0.32 -17.95
C PHE A 76 -5.83 0.86 -19.18
N ASP A 77 -4.57 1.25 -18.98
CA ASP A 77 -3.68 1.64 -20.07
C ASP A 77 -3.03 0.40 -20.67
N ASP A 78 -3.84 -0.34 -21.42
CA ASP A 78 -3.51 -1.63 -22.01
C ASP A 78 -3.01 -1.48 -23.46
N THR A 79 -2.00 -0.65 -23.68
CA THR A 79 -1.41 -0.39 -25.00
C THR A 79 -0.26 -1.33 -25.37
N ASN A 80 0.18 -2.20 -24.46
CA ASN A 80 1.34 -3.06 -24.64
C ASN A 80 0.98 -4.56 -24.49
N PRO A 81 0.71 -5.28 -25.61
CA PRO A 81 0.17 -6.64 -25.57
C PRO A 81 1.05 -7.70 -24.92
N VAL A 82 2.37 -7.45 -24.77
CA VAL A 82 3.32 -8.45 -24.25
C VAL A 82 3.52 -8.42 -22.74
N LYS A 83 2.86 -7.52 -22.02
CA LYS A 83 3.07 -7.34 -20.57
C LYS A 83 1.82 -7.43 -19.72
N GLU A 84 0.67 -7.57 -20.33
CA GLU A 84 -0.63 -7.41 -19.71
C GLU A 84 -1.23 -8.77 -19.38
N ASP A 85 -1.84 -8.90 -18.19
CA ASP A 85 -2.48 -10.12 -17.72
C ASP A 85 -3.78 -9.82 -16.99
N VAL A 86 -4.78 -10.70 -17.18
CA VAL A 86 -6.10 -10.62 -16.52
C VAL A 86 -5.96 -10.67 -14.99
N GLU A 87 -5.00 -11.42 -14.45
CA GLU A 87 -4.72 -11.47 -13.01
C GLU A 87 -4.45 -10.07 -12.45
N TYR A 88 -3.69 -9.25 -13.18
CA TYR A 88 -3.39 -7.88 -12.74
C TYR A 88 -4.60 -6.96 -12.81
N VAL A 89 -5.45 -7.13 -13.82
CA VAL A 89 -6.72 -6.37 -13.93
C VAL A 89 -7.60 -6.64 -12.71
N GLU A 90 -7.85 -7.91 -12.38
CA GLU A 90 -8.68 -8.33 -11.23
C GLU A 90 -8.09 -7.82 -9.91
N SER A 91 -6.77 -7.93 -9.72
CA SER A 91 -6.10 -7.43 -8.52
C SER A 91 -6.22 -5.91 -8.36
N ILE A 92 -6.11 -5.15 -9.45
CA ILE A 92 -6.24 -3.68 -9.44
C ILE A 92 -7.66 -3.26 -9.08
N GLU A 93 -8.67 -3.91 -9.66
CA GLU A 93 -10.07 -3.66 -9.31
C GLU A 93 -10.34 -3.92 -7.82
N GLU A 94 -9.85 -5.06 -7.32
CA GLU A 94 -9.98 -5.42 -5.90
C GLU A 94 -9.32 -4.38 -5.00
N ASP A 95 -8.13 -3.92 -5.35
CA ASP A 95 -7.37 -2.95 -4.56
C ASP A 95 -8.06 -1.58 -4.49
N VAL A 96 -8.64 -1.09 -5.60
CA VAL A 96 -9.41 0.16 -5.63
C VAL A 96 -10.66 0.05 -4.75
N LYS A 97 -11.41 -1.05 -4.88
CA LYS A 97 -12.61 -1.32 -4.06
C LYS A 97 -12.25 -1.48 -2.57
N TRP A 98 -11.17 -2.20 -2.28
CA TRP A 98 -10.71 -2.38 -0.91
C TRP A 98 -10.29 -1.06 -0.24
N LEU A 99 -9.68 -0.14 -1.00
CA LEU A 99 -9.38 1.21 -0.50
C LEU A 99 -10.64 2.05 -0.24
N GLY A 100 -11.83 1.56 -0.57
CA GLY A 100 -13.12 2.21 -0.33
C GLY A 100 -13.53 3.20 -1.41
N PHE A 101 -13.06 3.00 -2.64
CA PHE A 101 -13.40 3.83 -3.78
C PHE A 101 -14.21 3.06 -4.83
N GLU A 102 -15.08 3.80 -5.51
CA GLU A 102 -15.87 3.34 -6.63
C GLU A 102 -15.62 4.26 -7.82
N TRP A 103 -15.40 3.69 -8.99
CA TRP A 103 -15.25 4.46 -10.23
C TRP A 103 -16.60 4.75 -10.90
N TYR A 104 -16.60 5.75 -11.75
CA TYR A 104 -17.78 6.15 -12.50
C TYR A 104 -18.00 5.25 -13.72
N GLY A 105 -19.24 4.74 -13.86
CA GLY A 105 -19.65 3.94 -15.03
C GLY A 105 -18.88 2.63 -15.16
N ASP A 106 -18.65 2.24 -16.42
CA ASP A 106 -17.91 1.04 -16.75
C ASP A 106 -16.38 1.28 -16.66
N ILE A 107 -15.63 0.18 -16.59
CA ILE A 107 -14.17 0.23 -16.69
C ILE A 107 -13.81 0.55 -18.14
N HIS A 108 -12.90 1.51 -18.32
CA HIS A 108 -12.37 1.87 -19.62
C HIS A 108 -11.06 1.14 -19.90
N TYR A 109 -10.79 0.91 -21.17
CA TYR A 109 -9.55 0.34 -21.66
C TYR A 109 -9.01 1.19 -22.81
N ALA A 110 -7.71 1.47 -22.84
CA ALA A 110 -7.10 2.18 -23.96
C ALA A 110 -7.30 1.43 -25.27
N SER A 111 -7.34 0.10 -25.23
CA SER A 111 -7.63 -0.76 -26.38
C SER A 111 -9.02 -0.57 -27.00
N ASP A 112 -10.01 -0.10 -26.22
CA ASP A 112 -11.34 0.25 -26.77
C ASP A 112 -11.27 1.46 -27.72
N TYR A 113 -10.22 2.24 -27.63
CA TYR A 113 -10.00 3.47 -28.41
C TYR A 113 -9.05 3.28 -29.59
N PHE A 114 -8.50 2.08 -29.84
CA PHE A 114 -7.52 1.85 -30.91
C PHE A 114 -8.00 2.35 -32.28
N GLY A 115 -9.27 2.16 -32.61
CA GLY A 115 -9.86 2.69 -33.84
C GLY A 115 -9.78 4.23 -33.92
N LYS A 116 -10.22 4.92 -32.86
CA LYS A 116 -10.19 6.40 -32.80
C LYS A 116 -8.77 6.94 -32.74
N LEU A 117 -7.87 6.26 -32.04
CA LEU A 117 -6.44 6.59 -32.01
C LEU A 117 -5.85 6.50 -33.42
N TYR A 118 -6.15 5.44 -34.17
CA TYR A 118 -5.70 5.28 -35.55
C TYR A 118 -6.23 6.38 -36.48
N GLU A 119 -7.53 6.69 -36.39
CA GLU A 119 -8.16 7.76 -37.16
C GLU A 119 -7.54 9.12 -36.86
N TYR A 120 -7.29 9.41 -35.59
CA TYR A 120 -6.66 10.68 -35.19
C TYR A 120 -5.18 10.77 -35.65
N ALA A 121 -4.44 9.66 -35.63
CA ALA A 121 -3.10 9.63 -36.20
C ALA A 121 -3.09 9.98 -37.71
N GLN A 122 -4.11 9.53 -38.46
CA GLN A 122 -4.27 9.92 -39.86
C GLN A 122 -4.58 11.43 -40.01
N VAL A 123 -5.31 12.04 -39.06
CA VAL A 123 -5.52 13.50 -39.05
C VAL A 123 -4.17 14.22 -38.87
N LEU A 124 -3.31 13.78 -37.95
CA LEU A 124 -1.98 14.37 -37.77
C LEU A 124 -1.10 14.23 -39.03
N ILE A 125 -1.15 13.08 -39.73
CA ILE A 125 -0.46 12.89 -41.00
C ILE A 125 -1.00 13.87 -42.06
N LYS A 126 -2.32 13.98 -42.23
CA LYS A 126 -2.96 14.90 -43.19
C LYS A 126 -2.60 16.36 -42.95
N LYS A 127 -2.35 16.72 -41.68
CA LYS A 127 -1.90 18.08 -41.29
C LYS A 127 -0.38 18.28 -41.41
N GLY A 128 0.35 17.25 -41.84
CA GLY A 128 1.82 17.31 -41.93
C GLY A 128 2.53 17.30 -40.58
N LYS A 129 1.82 16.88 -39.51
CA LYS A 129 2.35 16.80 -38.13
C LYS A 129 2.88 15.43 -37.74
N ALA A 130 2.77 14.42 -38.62
CA ALA A 130 3.34 13.09 -38.40
C ALA A 130 3.86 12.50 -39.71
N TYR A 131 4.88 11.64 -39.61
CA TYR A 131 5.48 10.95 -40.74
C TYR A 131 5.90 9.55 -40.37
N VAL A 132 5.93 8.66 -41.38
CA VAL A 132 6.44 7.28 -41.21
C VAL A 132 7.95 7.30 -41.38
N ASP A 133 8.65 6.80 -40.39
CA ASP A 133 10.12 6.70 -40.37
C ASP A 133 10.57 5.24 -40.51
N ASN A 134 11.56 4.99 -41.33
CA ASN A 134 12.15 3.65 -41.52
C ASN A 134 13.42 3.45 -40.68
N GLN A 135 13.81 4.42 -39.88
CA GLN A 135 14.92 4.27 -38.96
C GLN A 135 14.62 3.21 -37.89
N THR A 136 15.62 2.39 -37.59
CA THR A 136 15.56 1.45 -36.48
C THR A 136 15.56 2.19 -35.12
N PRO A 137 15.16 1.53 -34.03
CA PRO A 137 15.25 2.12 -32.68
C PRO A 137 16.66 2.62 -32.33
N GLU A 138 17.71 1.92 -32.80
CA GLU A 138 19.10 2.29 -32.59
C GLU A 138 19.47 3.57 -33.37
N GLU A 139 19.05 3.67 -34.63
CA GLU A 139 19.27 4.86 -35.47
C GLU A 139 18.53 6.07 -34.93
N ILE A 140 17.25 5.90 -34.48
CA ILE A 140 16.48 6.97 -33.85
C ILE A 140 17.18 7.44 -32.57
N ARG A 141 17.70 6.53 -31.74
CA ARG A 141 18.43 6.87 -30.52
C ARG A 141 19.73 7.64 -30.86
N ALA A 142 20.47 7.20 -31.88
CA ALA A 142 21.71 7.84 -32.29
C ALA A 142 21.48 9.25 -32.85
N THR A 143 20.40 9.47 -33.61
CA THR A 143 20.08 10.75 -34.25
C THR A 143 19.33 11.73 -33.36
N ARG A 144 18.76 11.26 -32.23
CA ARG A 144 17.98 12.11 -31.30
C ARG A 144 18.84 13.16 -30.58
N GLY A 145 20.15 12.93 -30.45
CA GLY A 145 21.03 13.76 -29.64
C GLY A 145 20.87 13.56 -28.14
N ASP A 146 21.45 14.47 -27.39
CA ASP A 146 21.42 14.45 -25.91
C ASP A 146 21.08 15.83 -25.34
N PHE A 147 21.25 16.05 -24.03
CA PHE A 147 20.95 17.34 -23.37
C PHE A 147 21.82 18.51 -23.86
N THR A 148 22.98 18.23 -24.43
CA THR A 148 23.95 19.21 -24.90
C THR A 148 24.02 19.31 -26.42
N THR A 149 23.57 18.27 -27.12
CA THR A 149 23.67 18.14 -28.57
C THR A 149 22.27 18.03 -29.18
N PRO A 150 21.84 18.92 -30.07
CA PRO A 150 20.57 18.80 -30.78
C PRO A 150 20.51 17.53 -31.61
N GLY A 151 19.31 17.05 -31.87
CA GLY A 151 19.09 15.93 -32.78
C GLY A 151 19.23 16.32 -34.25
N THR A 152 19.23 15.29 -35.09
CA THR A 152 19.29 15.43 -36.56
C THR A 152 17.98 14.93 -37.17
N ASN A 153 17.48 15.63 -38.18
CA ASN A 153 16.28 15.23 -38.89
C ASN A 153 16.44 13.86 -39.54
N SER A 154 15.41 13.04 -39.47
CA SER A 154 15.34 11.80 -40.23
C SER A 154 15.33 12.08 -41.74
N PRO A 155 16.01 11.28 -42.59
CA PRO A 155 15.91 11.39 -44.04
C PRO A 155 14.49 11.16 -44.56
N TYR A 156 13.61 10.59 -43.75
CA TYR A 156 12.23 10.29 -44.13
C TYR A 156 11.23 11.36 -43.66
N ARG A 157 11.68 12.39 -42.96
CA ARG A 157 10.85 13.41 -42.30
C ARG A 157 9.99 14.21 -43.28
N ASP A 158 10.45 14.38 -44.53
CA ASP A 158 9.80 15.23 -45.53
C ASP A 158 9.06 14.44 -46.62
N ARG A 159 8.66 13.20 -46.33
CA ARG A 159 7.76 12.41 -47.19
C ARG A 159 6.42 13.12 -47.38
N SER A 160 5.80 12.93 -48.57
CA SER A 160 4.48 13.46 -48.84
C SER A 160 3.42 12.88 -47.91
N VAL A 161 2.32 13.62 -47.72
CA VAL A 161 1.16 13.18 -46.91
C VAL A 161 0.61 11.88 -47.47
N GLU A 162 0.45 11.77 -48.77
CA GLU A 162 -0.11 10.58 -49.45
C GLU A 162 0.77 9.35 -49.22
N GLU A 163 2.08 9.49 -49.29
CA GLU A 163 3.00 8.39 -49.01
C GLU A 163 2.95 7.96 -47.54
N ASN A 164 2.93 8.91 -46.60
CA ASN A 164 2.81 8.62 -45.19
C ASN A 164 1.52 7.90 -44.85
N LEU A 165 0.39 8.31 -45.43
CA LEU A 165 -0.92 7.65 -45.22
C LEU A 165 -0.89 6.21 -45.73
N ARG A 166 -0.35 5.99 -46.95
CA ARG A 166 -0.21 4.65 -47.52
C ARG A 166 0.67 3.74 -46.66
N LEU A 167 1.83 4.24 -46.26
CA LEU A 167 2.75 3.47 -45.41
C LEU A 167 2.15 3.14 -44.04
N PHE A 168 1.42 4.07 -43.44
CA PHE A 168 0.77 3.86 -42.15
C PHE A 168 -0.35 2.82 -42.22
N GLU A 169 -1.12 2.81 -43.31
CA GLU A 169 -2.09 1.76 -43.58
C GLU A 169 -1.41 0.39 -43.78
N GLU A 170 -0.34 0.33 -44.55
CA GLU A 170 0.45 -0.89 -44.76
C GLU A 170 1.10 -1.42 -43.47
N MET A 171 1.48 -0.53 -42.53
CA MET A 171 1.93 -0.91 -41.19
C MET A 171 0.79 -1.60 -40.43
N LYS A 172 -0.43 -1.04 -40.45
CA LYS A 172 -1.62 -1.62 -39.81
C LYS A 172 -1.96 -3.01 -40.41
N GLU A 173 -1.84 -3.15 -41.74
CA GLU A 173 -2.08 -4.40 -42.45
C GLU A 173 -1.02 -5.49 -42.18
N GLY A 174 0.05 -5.17 -41.45
CA GLY A 174 1.12 -6.11 -41.12
C GLY A 174 2.10 -6.43 -42.24
N LYS A 175 2.24 -5.52 -43.23
CA LYS A 175 3.15 -5.71 -44.35
C LYS A 175 4.64 -5.55 -43.99
N TYR A 176 4.95 -5.07 -42.81
CA TYR A 176 6.31 -4.79 -42.34
C TYR A 176 6.62 -5.54 -41.05
N LYS A 177 7.88 -5.84 -40.80
CA LYS A 177 8.34 -6.50 -39.57
C LYS A 177 8.42 -5.55 -38.39
N ASP A 178 8.45 -6.11 -37.18
CA ASP A 178 8.70 -5.38 -35.93
C ASP A 178 9.99 -4.57 -36.05
N GLY A 179 9.93 -3.29 -35.67
CA GLY A 179 11.06 -2.38 -35.71
C GLY A 179 11.42 -1.83 -37.09
N GLU A 180 10.75 -2.26 -38.19
CA GLU A 180 11.06 -1.82 -39.55
C GLU A 180 10.57 -0.40 -39.85
N LYS A 181 9.44 -0.02 -39.26
CA LYS A 181 8.85 1.31 -39.40
C LYS A 181 8.17 1.75 -38.10
N VAL A 182 8.13 3.07 -37.89
CA VAL A 182 7.40 3.72 -36.83
C VAL A 182 6.67 4.95 -37.38
N LEU A 183 5.59 5.37 -36.73
CA LEU A 183 5.01 6.70 -36.96
C LEU A 183 5.62 7.66 -35.94
N ARG A 184 6.18 8.78 -36.40
CA ARG A 184 6.75 9.83 -35.54
C ARG A 184 6.00 11.13 -35.68
N ALA A 185 5.91 11.87 -34.58
CA ALA A 185 5.50 13.27 -34.60
C ALA A 185 6.55 14.11 -35.35
N LYS A 186 6.10 15.13 -36.05
CA LYS A 186 6.97 16.10 -36.73
C LYS A 186 6.94 17.41 -35.96
N ILE A 187 7.86 17.55 -35.00
CA ILE A 187 7.93 18.72 -34.10
C ILE A 187 9.23 19.49 -34.33
N ASP A 188 10.28 19.22 -33.54
CA ASP A 188 11.58 19.89 -33.69
C ASP A 188 12.69 18.99 -33.12
N MET A 189 13.61 18.56 -33.98
CA MET A 189 14.76 17.76 -33.59
C MET A 189 15.82 18.53 -32.79
N ALA A 190 15.72 19.86 -32.73
CA ALA A 190 16.61 20.72 -31.95
C ALA A 190 15.99 21.19 -30.62
N ASP A 191 14.76 20.76 -30.29
CA ASP A 191 14.09 21.15 -29.05
C ASP A 191 14.97 20.81 -27.83
N PRO A 192 15.14 21.73 -26.85
CA PRO A 192 15.85 21.45 -25.61
C PRO A 192 15.22 20.30 -24.80
N ASN A 193 13.91 20.12 -24.88
CA ASN A 193 13.22 18.98 -24.32
C ASN A 193 13.32 17.78 -25.27
N ILE A 194 14.13 16.77 -24.90
CA ILE A 194 14.34 15.56 -25.71
C ILE A 194 13.04 14.84 -26.06
N VAL A 195 12.02 14.90 -25.21
CA VAL A 195 10.71 14.29 -25.45
C VAL A 195 10.01 14.90 -26.68
N MET A 196 10.30 16.15 -27.02
CA MET A 196 9.73 16.87 -28.16
C MET A 196 10.48 16.64 -29.49
N ARG A 197 11.60 15.88 -29.47
CA ARG A 197 12.42 15.61 -30.66
C ARG A 197 11.83 14.48 -31.50
N ASP A 198 10.82 14.79 -32.28
CA ASP A 198 10.06 13.88 -33.16
C ASP A 198 9.79 12.50 -32.49
N PRO A 199 9.03 12.46 -31.39
CA PRO A 199 8.79 11.22 -30.66
C PRO A 199 7.99 10.21 -31.48
N VAL A 200 8.15 8.93 -31.16
CA VAL A 200 7.39 7.84 -31.75
C VAL A 200 5.96 7.84 -31.23
N LEU A 201 4.99 7.84 -32.13
CA LEU A 201 3.54 7.76 -31.82
C LEU A 201 2.99 6.34 -31.95
N TYR A 202 3.45 5.58 -32.96
CA TYR A 202 3.09 4.17 -33.20
C TYR A 202 4.31 3.33 -33.54
N ARG A 203 4.27 2.09 -33.09
CA ARG A 203 5.24 1.04 -33.44
C ARG A 203 4.54 -0.18 -34.06
N ILE A 204 5.27 -0.95 -34.86
CA ILE A 204 4.84 -2.26 -35.34
C ILE A 204 5.18 -3.28 -34.24
N LEU A 205 4.23 -4.13 -33.90
CA LEU A 205 4.43 -5.23 -32.97
C LEU A 205 3.44 -6.36 -33.31
N HIS A 206 3.96 -7.49 -33.79
CA HIS A 206 3.15 -8.69 -34.06
C HIS A 206 3.03 -9.51 -32.78
N ALA A 207 2.00 -9.23 -32.00
CA ALA A 207 1.68 -9.93 -30.77
C ALA A 207 0.16 -9.93 -30.56
N ASP A 208 -0.36 -10.99 -29.99
CA ASP A 208 -1.77 -11.05 -29.61
C ASP A 208 -2.02 -10.16 -28.37
N HIS A 209 -3.00 -9.30 -28.47
CA HIS A 209 -3.44 -8.44 -27.38
C HIS A 209 -4.52 -9.15 -26.55
N HIS A 210 -4.50 -9.05 -25.22
CA HIS A 210 -5.41 -9.77 -24.33
C HIS A 210 -6.90 -9.50 -24.58
N ARG A 211 -7.27 -8.35 -25.17
CA ARG A 211 -8.66 -8.00 -25.51
C ARG A 211 -8.97 -7.98 -27.00
N THR A 212 -8.07 -7.46 -27.83
CA THR A 212 -8.30 -7.32 -29.29
C THR A 212 -7.70 -8.47 -30.10
N GLY A 213 -7.02 -9.42 -29.47
CA GLY A 213 -6.39 -10.54 -30.17
C GLY A 213 -5.39 -10.09 -31.21
N SER A 214 -5.45 -10.66 -32.42
CA SER A 214 -4.56 -10.37 -33.55
C SER A 214 -5.12 -9.30 -34.51
N GLU A 215 -6.08 -8.48 -34.09
CA GLU A 215 -6.69 -7.45 -34.94
C GLU A 215 -5.70 -6.34 -35.34
N TRP A 216 -4.75 -6.02 -34.48
CA TRP A 216 -3.81 -4.92 -34.67
C TRP A 216 -2.37 -5.42 -34.82
N ASN A 217 -1.63 -4.86 -35.80
CA ASN A 217 -0.19 -5.06 -36.00
C ASN A 217 0.63 -3.83 -35.62
N ILE A 218 -0.06 -2.74 -35.24
CA ILE A 218 0.56 -1.50 -34.77
C ILE A 218 -0.08 -1.09 -33.44
N TYR A 219 0.71 -0.57 -32.52
CA TYR A 219 0.26 -0.15 -31.22
C TYR A 219 0.72 1.27 -30.92
N PRO A 220 -0.17 2.11 -30.34
CA PRO A 220 0.18 3.47 -29.97
C PRO A 220 1.18 3.47 -28.81
N MET A 221 2.05 4.48 -28.79
CA MET A 221 2.91 4.73 -27.64
C MET A 221 2.13 5.49 -26.57
N TYR A 222 2.58 5.34 -25.32
CA TYR A 222 1.95 5.96 -24.15
C TYR A 222 1.68 7.47 -24.31
N ASP A 223 2.71 8.23 -24.74
CA ASP A 223 2.62 9.69 -24.86
C ASP A 223 1.60 10.15 -25.91
N TYR A 224 1.18 9.27 -26.81
CA TYR A 224 0.13 9.52 -27.78
C TYR A 224 -1.23 9.01 -27.32
N ALA A 225 -1.29 7.78 -26.81
CA ALA A 225 -2.54 7.14 -26.40
C ALA A 225 -3.16 7.85 -25.18
N HIS A 226 -2.35 8.22 -24.21
CA HIS A 226 -2.78 8.79 -22.94
C HIS A 226 -3.57 10.12 -23.09
N PRO A 227 -3.05 11.17 -23.74
CA PRO A 227 -3.81 12.41 -23.92
C PRO A 227 -5.09 12.21 -24.74
N VAL A 228 -5.04 11.40 -25.78
CA VAL A 228 -6.22 11.13 -26.63
C VAL A 228 -7.29 10.36 -25.86
N SER A 229 -6.92 9.37 -25.06
CA SER A 229 -7.85 8.64 -24.19
C SER A 229 -8.49 9.57 -23.16
N ASP A 230 -7.70 10.44 -22.52
CA ASP A 230 -8.21 11.46 -21.60
C ASP A 230 -9.23 12.39 -22.28
N ALA A 231 -8.97 12.80 -23.52
CA ALA A 231 -9.89 13.64 -24.29
C ALA A 231 -11.18 12.90 -24.69
N ILE A 232 -11.08 11.63 -25.12
CA ILE A 232 -12.25 10.78 -25.44
C ILE A 232 -13.16 10.63 -24.21
N GLU A 233 -12.58 10.40 -23.05
CA GLU A 233 -13.31 10.26 -21.78
C GLU A 233 -13.75 11.59 -21.16
N ARG A 234 -13.40 12.72 -21.79
CA ARG A 234 -13.70 14.07 -21.32
C ARG A 234 -13.16 14.33 -19.91
N ILE A 235 -11.99 13.81 -19.60
CA ILE A 235 -11.25 14.12 -18.37
C ILE A 235 -10.95 15.61 -18.35
N THR A 236 -11.09 16.24 -17.19
CA THR A 236 -10.78 17.66 -17.01
C THR A 236 -9.37 17.86 -16.46
N HIS A 237 -9.05 17.14 -15.40
CA HIS A 237 -7.77 17.25 -14.70
C HIS A 237 -7.07 15.87 -14.71
N SER A 238 -6.05 15.77 -15.53
CA SER A 238 -5.23 14.59 -15.77
C SER A 238 -4.07 14.59 -14.78
N VAL A 239 -4.32 14.05 -13.56
CA VAL A 239 -3.33 14.08 -12.47
C VAL A 239 -2.41 12.87 -12.57
N CYS A 240 -1.09 13.10 -12.59
CA CYS A 240 -0.05 12.06 -12.72
C CYS A 240 1.18 12.39 -11.85
N THR A 241 2.18 11.49 -11.87
CA THR A 241 3.42 11.69 -11.09
C THR A 241 4.40 12.62 -11.80
N LEU A 242 5.31 13.23 -11.04
CA LEU A 242 6.25 14.27 -11.48
C LEU A 242 7.19 13.82 -12.60
N GLU A 243 7.40 12.52 -12.77
CA GLU A 243 8.20 11.95 -13.88
C GLU A 243 7.64 12.31 -15.27
N PHE A 244 6.35 12.65 -15.36
CA PHE A 244 5.69 13.06 -16.59
C PHE A 244 5.71 14.58 -16.85
N GLU A 245 6.35 15.39 -16.00
CA GLU A 245 6.41 16.84 -16.18
C GLU A 245 7.07 17.22 -17.51
N VAL A 246 8.15 16.55 -17.88
CA VAL A 246 8.84 16.76 -19.18
C VAL A 246 8.01 16.27 -20.37
N HIS A 247 7.00 15.45 -20.17
CA HIS A 247 6.07 14.95 -21.19
C HIS A 247 4.87 15.87 -21.40
N ARG A 248 4.54 16.80 -20.47
CA ARG A 248 3.40 17.71 -20.58
C ARG A 248 3.37 18.53 -21.87
N PRO A 249 4.50 19.07 -22.40
CA PRO A 249 4.48 19.75 -23.69
C PRO A 249 4.01 18.84 -24.83
N LEU A 250 4.41 17.56 -24.83
CA LEU A 250 3.97 16.57 -25.83
C LEU A 250 2.48 16.24 -25.64
N TYR A 251 2.02 16.07 -24.41
CA TYR A 251 0.61 15.87 -24.09
C TYR A 251 -0.26 17.00 -24.69
N ASN A 252 0.13 18.25 -24.49
CA ASN A 252 -0.56 19.42 -25.04
C ASN A 252 -0.47 19.44 -26.58
N TRP A 253 0.69 19.17 -27.15
CA TRP A 253 0.90 19.15 -28.60
C TRP A 253 0.03 18.10 -29.31
N VAL A 254 -0.09 16.90 -28.73
CA VAL A 254 -0.96 15.83 -29.27
C VAL A 254 -2.41 16.32 -29.38
N LEU A 255 -2.89 17.11 -28.42
CA LEU A 255 -4.26 17.60 -28.37
C LEU A 255 -4.51 18.93 -29.07
N GLU A 256 -3.49 19.58 -29.67
CA GLU A 256 -3.69 20.86 -30.36
C GLU A 256 -4.79 20.81 -31.43
N ASP A 257 -4.80 19.72 -32.20
CA ASP A 257 -5.71 19.51 -33.31
C ASP A 257 -6.91 18.60 -32.97
N TRP A 258 -7.07 18.23 -31.70
CA TRP A 258 -8.26 17.48 -31.26
C TRP A 258 -9.50 18.34 -31.44
N GLU A 259 -10.60 17.72 -31.89
CA GLU A 259 -11.79 18.43 -32.33
C GLU A 259 -12.53 19.18 -31.22
N ASP A 260 -12.49 18.67 -29.97
CA ASP A 260 -13.14 19.30 -28.83
C ASP A 260 -12.37 20.54 -28.35
N THR A 261 -13.12 21.56 -27.95
CA THR A 261 -12.55 22.82 -27.40
C THR A 261 -12.11 22.64 -25.95
N GLU A 262 -12.79 21.77 -25.19
CA GLU A 262 -12.41 21.43 -23.81
C GLU A 262 -11.33 20.34 -23.83
N LYS A 263 -10.09 20.71 -23.53
CA LYS A 263 -8.94 19.79 -23.50
C LYS A 263 -8.54 19.50 -22.07
N PRO A 264 -8.24 18.24 -21.73
CA PRO A 264 -7.78 17.89 -20.39
C PRO A 264 -6.47 18.61 -20.06
N LYS A 265 -6.30 18.96 -18.77
CA LYS A 265 -5.10 19.62 -18.24
C LYS A 265 -4.26 18.61 -17.46
N GLN A 266 -3.05 18.33 -17.90
CA GLN A 266 -2.11 17.48 -17.16
C GLN A 266 -1.50 18.25 -15.99
N ILE A 267 -1.51 17.63 -14.79
CA ILE A 267 -0.98 18.20 -13.55
C ILE A 267 -0.15 17.12 -12.85
N GLU A 268 1.08 17.45 -12.48
CA GLU A 268 2.00 16.51 -11.88
C GLU A 268 2.20 16.78 -10.38
N PHE A 269 2.35 15.68 -9.63
CA PHE A 269 2.67 15.71 -8.20
C PHE A 269 3.83 14.75 -7.88
N ALA A 270 4.52 15.00 -6.77
CA ALA A 270 5.65 14.18 -6.33
C ALA A 270 5.21 12.73 -6.02
N ARG A 271 5.94 11.77 -6.57
CA ARG A 271 5.73 10.36 -6.26
C ARG A 271 6.01 10.07 -4.79
N LEU A 272 5.44 8.98 -4.29
CA LEU A 272 5.70 8.50 -2.94
C LEU A 272 6.96 7.64 -2.90
N ASN A 273 7.93 8.05 -2.08
CA ASN A 273 9.06 7.23 -1.67
C ASN A 273 8.97 6.99 -0.16
N VAL A 274 9.14 5.73 0.26
CA VAL A 274 9.03 5.34 1.68
C VAL A 274 10.31 4.63 2.10
N THR A 275 10.85 5.01 3.26
CA THR A 275 12.03 4.34 3.82
C THR A 275 11.77 2.85 4.07
N ASN A 276 12.80 2.03 3.92
CA ASN A 276 12.76 0.56 4.13
C ASN A 276 11.77 -0.22 3.25
N MET A 277 11.27 0.38 2.16
CA MET A 277 10.35 -0.25 1.22
C MET A 277 10.92 -0.30 -0.21
N VAL A 278 10.70 -1.40 -0.90
CA VAL A 278 11.05 -1.56 -2.32
C VAL A 278 9.94 -0.96 -3.18
N MET A 279 10.15 0.26 -3.70
CA MET A 279 9.13 0.98 -4.49
C MET A 279 9.22 0.73 -6.01
N SER A 280 10.17 -0.08 -6.47
CA SER A 280 10.38 -0.37 -7.89
C SER A 280 9.64 -1.64 -8.32
N LYS A 281 8.69 -1.53 -9.26
CA LYS A 281 7.94 -2.65 -9.85
C LYS A 281 8.86 -3.78 -10.37
N ARG A 282 9.97 -3.41 -11.04
CA ARG A 282 10.97 -4.38 -11.54
C ARG A 282 11.61 -5.17 -10.40
N LYS A 283 11.99 -4.49 -9.31
CA LYS A 283 12.59 -5.14 -8.13
C LYS A 283 11.56 -6.03 -7.41
N LEU A 284 10.31 -5.57 -7.27
CA LEU A 284 9.22 -6.38 -6.67
C LEU A 284 8.98 -7.67 -7.48
N ARG A 285 8.92 -7.57 -8.81
CA ARG A 285 8.79 -8.74 -9.68
C ARG A 285 9.97 -9.70 -9.49
N GLN A 286 11.20 -9.20 -9.43
CA GLN A 286 12.40 -10.01 -9.20
C GLN A 286 12.35 -10.77 -7.87
N LEU A 287 11.82 -10.17 -6.80
CA LEU A 287 11.64 -10.84 -5.51
C LEU A 287 10.68 -12.03 -5.61
N VAL A 288 9.59 -11.88 -6.37
CA VAL A 288 8.61 -12.95 -6.60
C VAL A 288 9.19 -14.05 -7.49
N GLU A 289 9.81 -13.71 -8.62
CA GLU A 289 10.41 -14.65 -9.57
C GLU A 289 11.54 -15.49 -8.96
N LEU A 290 12.32 -14.89 -8.06
CA LEU A 290 13.40 -15.56 -7.33
C LEU A 290 12.92 -16.31 -6.07
N ASN A 291 11.61 -16.34 -5.78
CA ASN A 291 11.02 -16.95 -4.59
C ASN A 291 11.62 -16.44 -3.27
N LEU A 292 12.01 -15.18 -3.20
CA LEU A 292 12.52 -14.52 -1.98
C LEU A 292 11.38 -14.05 -1.06
N VAL A 293 10.18 -13.99 -1.61
CA VAL A 293 8.91 -13.75 -0.93
C VAL A 293 7.90 -14.80 -1.36
N SER A 294 6.81 -14.99 -0.60
CA SER A 294 5.80 -16.02 -0.85
C SER A 294 4.87 -15.71 -2.04
N GLY A 295 4.96 -14.51 -2.62
CA GLY A 295 4.16 -14.04 -3.73
C GLY A 295 3.92 -12.54 -3.66
N TRP A 296 3.05 -12.02 -4.52
CA TRP A 296 2.71 -10.61 -4.57
C TRP A 296 2.00 -10.10 -3.31
N ASP A 297 1.33 -10.98 -2.57
CA ASP A 297 0.65 -10.69 -1.32
C ASP A 297 1.49 -11.01 -0.07
N ASP A 298 2.78 -11.25 -0.22
CA ASP A 298 3.67 -11.45 0.95
C ASP A 298 3.58 -10.23 1.89
N PRO A 299 3.33 -10.43 3.20
CA PRO A 299 3.20 -9.33 4.15
C PRO A 299 4.41 -8.41 4.29
N ARG A 300 5.57 -8.75 3.72
CA ARG A 300 6.77 -7.91 3.66
C ARG A 300 6.80 -7.01 2.43
N MET A 301 5.94 -7.28 1.45
CA MET A 301 5.85 -6.49 0.22
C MET A 301 5.04 -5.19 0.45
N PRO A 302 5.44 -4.06 -0.17
CA PRO A 302 4.67 -2.81 -0.12
C PRO A 302 3.49 -2.80 -1.09
N THR A 303 3.14 -3.93 -1.68
CA THR A 303 1.93 -4.08 -2.50
C THR A 303 0.69 -3.86 -1.64
N ILE A 304 -0.40 -3.37 -2.22
CA ILE A 304 -1.66 -3.18 -1.49
C ILE A 304 -2.16 -4.52 -0.97
N SER A 305 -2.07 -5.58 -1.76
CA SER A 305 -2.41 -6.96 -1.35
C SER A 305 -1.52 -7.46 -0.21
N GLY A 306 -0.21 -7.17 -0.22
CA GLY A 306 0.72 -7.51 0.85
C GLY A 306 0.43 -6.75 2.14
N LEU A 307 0.18 -5.44 2.04
CA LEU A 307 -0.20 -4.62 3.20
C LEU A 307 -1.54 -5.08 3.81
N ARG A 308 -2.54 -5.41 2.97
CA ARG A 308 -3.83 -5.96 3.40
C ARG A 308 -3.63 -7.28 4.16
N ARG A 309 -2.86 -8.22 3.61
CA ARG A 309 -2.54 -9.49 4.25
C ARG A 309 -1.74 -9.32 5.55
N ARG A 310 -0.90 -8.28 5.63
CA ARG A 310 -0.20 -7.91 6.86
C ARG A 310 -1.14 -7.34 7.93
N GLY A 311 -2.35 -6.93 7.56
CA GLY A 311 -3.36 -6.40 8.46
C GLY A 311 -3.48 -4.87 8.46
N TYR A 312 -2.95 -4.19 7.46
CA TYR A 312 -3.28 -2.78 7.24
C TYR A 312 -4.74 -2.65 6.83
N THR A 313 -5.38 -1.60 7.30
CA THR A 313 -6.77 -1.28 6.97
C THR A 313 -6.84 -0.22 5.86
N PRO A 314 -7.91 -0.19 5.06
CA PRO A 314 -8.08 0.87 4.07
C PRO A 314 -8.08 2.27 4.70
N GLU A 315 -8.65 2.43 5.89
CA GLU A 315 -8.68 3.68 6.64
C GLU A 315 -7.26 4.15 6.98
N SER A 316 -6.40 3.24 7.44
CA SER A 316 -5.01 3.57 7.79
C SER A 316 -4.18 3.99 6.57
N ILE A 317 -4.42 3.39 5.40
CA ILE A 317 -3.76 3.76 4.15
C ILE A 317 -4.25 5.13 3.67
N ARG A 318 -5.55 5.41 3.75
CA ARG A 318 -6.09 6.72 3.39
C ARG A 318 -5.58 7.82 4.34
N ASP A 319 -5.57 7.59 5.66
CA ASP A 319 -5.01 8.51 6.66
C ASP A 319 -3.52 8.79 6.39
N PHE A 320 -2.75 7.76 6.05
CA PHE A 320 -1.34 7.92 5.66
C PHE A 320 -1.19 8.81 4.42
N CYS A 321 -1.97 8.56 3.36
CA CYS A 321 -1.93 9.37 2.14
C CYS A 321 -2.34 10.82 2.38
N GLU A 322 -3.35 11.05 3.23
CA GLU A 322 -3.82 12.39 3.60
C GLU A 322 -2.75 13.16 4.38
N ARG A 323 -2.10 12.52 5.37
CA ARG A 323 -1.04 13.13 6.18
C ARG A 323 0.22 13.50 5.38
N ILE A 324 0.57 12.71 4.39
CA ILE A 324 1.68 13.04 3.48
C ILE A 324 1.36 14.28 2.67
N GLY A 325 0.10 14.46 2.28
CA GLY A 325 -0.35 15.53 1.43
C GLY A 325 0.17 15.44 -0.01
N VAL A 326 0.06 16.56 -0.72
CA VAL A 326 0.42 16.68 -2.14
C VAL A 326 1.48 17.76 -2.31
N ALA A 327 2.64 17.40 -2.89
CA ALA A 327 3.77 18.29 -3.09
C ALA A 327 4.28 18.20 -4.55
N LYS A 328 5.04 19.22 -4.97
CA LYS A 328 5.74 19.26 -6.28
C LYS A 328 7.21 18.81 -6.19
N ALA A 329 7.73 18.56 -5.00
CA ALA A 329 9.11 18.11 -4.81
C ALA A 329 9.12 16.71 -4.22
N ASP A 330 9.94 15.84 -4.79
CA ASP A 330 10.16 14.49 -4.25
C ASP A 330 10.71 14.56 -2.83
N SER A 331 10.15 13.74 -1.95
CA SER A 331 10.58 13.61 -0.57
C SER A 331 10.55 12.14 -0.15
N MET A 332 11.38 11.80 0.83
CA MET A 332 11.38 10.49 1.47
C MET A 332 10.46 10.55 2.69
N VAL A 333 9.47 9.69 2.74
CA VAL A 333 8.54 9.53 3.86
C VAL A 333 9.01 8.40 4.75
N GLU A 334 9.08 8.65 6.05
CA GLU A 334 9.44 7.62 7.01
C GLU A 334 8.33 6.57 7.15
N VAL A 335 8.68 5.28 7.04
CA VAL A 335 7.75 4.16 7.22
C VAL A 335 7.03 4.20 8.58
N GLY A 336 7.67 4.82 9.58
CA GLY A 336 7.08 5.04 10.90
C GLY A 336 5.76 5.81 10.88
N LEU A 337 5.52 6.68 9.87
CA LEU A 337 4.22 7.35 9.70
C LEU A 337 3.12 6.36 9.29
N LEU A 338 3.41 5.45 8.37
CA LEU A 338 2.46 4.39 7.98
C LEU A 338 2.13 3.48 9.17
N GLU A 339 3.15 3.10 9.95
CA GLU A 339 2.97 2.34 11.19
C GLU A 339 2.17 3.09 12.25
N PHE A 340 2.34 4.40 12.34
CA PHE A 340 1.54 5.25 13.22
C PHE A 340 0.06 5.22 12.82
N CYS A 341 -0.25 5.42 11.55
CA CYS A 341 -1.64 5.43 11.05
C CYS A 341 -2.36 4.11 11.36
N ILE A 342 -1.72 2.95 11.16
CA ILE A 342 -2.35 1.67 11.47
C ILE A 342 -2.51 1.45 12.99
N ARG A 343 -1.57 1.92 13.82
CA ARG A 343 -1.73 1.84 15.28
C ARG A 343 -2.91 2.67 15.77
N GLU A 344 -3.07 3.89 15.26
CA GLU A 344 -4.19 4.75 15.63
C GLU A 344 -5.54 4.16 15.19
N ASP A 345 -5.62 3.59 14.01
CA ASP A 345 -6.84 2.95 13.52
C ASP A 345 -7.20 1.71 14.35
N LEU A 346 -6.25 0.80 14.56
CA LEU A 346 -6.48 -0.43 15.31
C LEU A 346 -6.66 -0.23 16.83
N LYS A 347 -6.17 0.88 17.37
CA LYS A 347 -6.32 1.22 18.78
C LYS A 347 -7.79 1.18 19.24
N LEU A 348 -8.70 1.62 18.39
CA LEU A 348 -10.14 1.67 18.64
C LEU A 348 -10.90 0.45 18.10
N LYS A 349 -10.33 -0.28 17.13
CA LYS A 349 -11.02 -1.36 16.39
C LYS A 349 -10.62 -2.76 16.85
N ALA A 350 -9.40 -2.95 17.35
CA ALA A 350 -8.90 -4.27 17.70
C ALA A 350 -9.20 -4.66 19.15
N PRO A 351 -9.82 -5.83 19.42
CA PRO A 351 -9.95 -6.35 20.78
C PRO A 351 -8.56 -6.72 21.33
N ARG A 352 -8.40 -6.50 22.64
CA ARG A 352 -7.14 -6.71 23.37
C ARG A 352 -7.15 -8.10 24.01
N TYR A 353 -6.59 -9.08 23.32
CA TYR A 353 -6.52 -10.45 23.76
C TYR A 353 -5.14 -10.82 24.28
N MET A 354 -5.08 -11.88 25.08
CA MET A 354 -3.84 -12.40 25.64
C MET A 354 -3.30 -13.53 24.77
N ALA A 355 -2.07 -13.38 24.31
CA ALA A 355 -1.32 -14.40 23.60
C ALA A 355 0.14 -14.38 24.09
N VAL A 356 0.70 -15.54 24.32
CA VAL A 356 2.08 -15.75 24.80
C VAL A 356 2.90 -16.33 23.67
N LEU A 357 3.90 -15.59 23.20
CA LEU A 357 4.70 -15.95 22.01
C LEU A 357 5.87 -16.89 22.32
N ASP A 358 6.41 -16.81 23.52
CA ASP A 358 7.47 -17.69 24.02
C ASP A 358 7.05 -18.23 25.40
N PRO A 359 6.19 -19.26 25.44
CA PRO A 359 5.55 -19.70 26.65
C PRO A 359 6.49 -20.42 27.63
N VAL A 360 6.36 -20.06 28.89
CA VAL A 360 6.83 -20.86 30.03
C VAL A 360 5.67 -21.09 30.99
N LYS A 361 5.57 -22.32 31.52
CA LYS A 361 4.47 -22.70 32.43
C LYS A 361 4.70 -22.12 33.83
N VAL A 362 3.66 -21.54 34.39
CA VAL A 362 3.55 -21.18 35.81
C VAL A 362 2.53 -22.07 36.49
N VAL A 363 2.95 -22.71 37.58
CA VAL A 363 2.08 -23.56 38.44
C VAL A 363 1.80 -22.81 39.74
N ILE A 364 0.55 -22.49 39.98
CA ILE A 364 0.09 -21.79 41.18
C ILE A 364 -0.19 -22.87 42.26
N THR A 365 0.80 -23.18 43.10
CA THR A 365 0.83 -24.38 43.94
C THR A 365 -0.26 -24.40 45.02
N ASN A 366 -0.73 -23.24 45.50
CA ASN A 366 -1.82 -23.12 46.47
C ASN A 366 -3.19 -22.82 45.83
N TYR A 367 -3.32 -22.87 44.51
CA TYR A 367 -4.62 -22.83 43.82
C TYR A 367 -5.20 -24.27 43.82
N PRO A 368 -6.51 -24.44 44.11
CA PRO A 368 -7.10 -25.79 44.23
C PRO A 368 -6.93 -26.60 42.94
N GLU A 369 -6.50 -27.85 43.07
CA GLU A 369 -6.30 -28.75 41.98
C GLU A 369 -7.61 -29.08 41.25
N GLY A 370 -7.60 -29.10 39.92
CA GLY A 370 -8.77 -29.39 39.09
C GLY A 370 -9.87 -28.33 39.12
N GLN A 371 -9.68 -27.21 39.80
CA GLN A 371 -10.64 -26.10 39.81
C GLN A 371 -10.24 -25.04 38.79
N THR A 372 -11.25 -24.43 38.17
CA THR A 372 -11.13 -23.25 37.33
C THR A 372 -12.19 -22.21 37.72
N GLU A 373 -11.94 -20.97 37.41
CA GLU A 373 -12.93 -19.89 37.55
C GLU A 373 -12.98 -19.03 36.29
N THR A 374 -14.11 -18.34 36.12
CA THR A 374 -14.28 -17.39 35.01
C THR A 374 -14.01 -15.97 35.49
N LEU A 375 -13.15 -15.28 34.77
CA LEU A 375 -12.83 -13.87 34.96
C LEU A 375 -13.45 -13.05 33.82
N ILE A 376 -13.92 -11.85 34.14
CA ILE A 376 -14.45 -10.92 33.14
C ILE A 376 -13.38 -9.89 32.82
N ILE A 377 -12.98 -9.82 31.56
CA ILE A 377 -11.92 -8.91 31.08
C ILE A 377 -12.44 -8.04 29.93
N GLU A 378 -12.17 -6.75 29.99
CA GLU A 378 -12.52 -5.79 28.95
C GLU A 378 -11.85 -6.15 27.61
N ASN A 379 -12.63 -6.06 26.53
CA ASN A 379 -12.12 -6.29 25.18
C ASN A 379 -11.26 -5.14 24.66
N ASN A 380 -11.58 -3.89 25.04
CA ASN A 380 -10.78 -2.74 24.67
C ASN A 380 -11.00 -1.58 25.66
N THR A 381 -9.94 -1.12 26.32
CA THR A 381 -10.00 -0.02 27.30
C THR A 381 -10.19 1.37 26.68
N GLU A 382 -10.03 1.51 25.36
CA GLU A 382 -10.23 2.76 24.61
C GLU A 382 -11.60 2.80 23.91
N ASN A 383 -12.32 1.65 23.88
CA ASN A 383 -13.61 1.51 23.23
C ASN A 383 -14.53 0.60 24.08
N GLU A 384 -15.23 1.21 25.00
CA GLU A 384 -16.15 0.51 25.93
C GLU A 384 -17.28 -0.25 25.19
N ALA A 385 -17.65 0.20 23.98
CA ALA A 385 -18.68 -0.46 23.17
C ALA A 385 -18.30 -1.89 22.76
N MET A 386 -17.01 -2.25 22.79
CA MET A 386 -16.55 -3.62 22.56
C MET A 386 -16.86 -4.58 23.70
N GLY A 387 -17.30 -4.08 24.86
CA GLY A 387 -17.73 -4.89 25.99
C GLY A 387 -16.62 -5.71 26.65
N HIS A 388 -17.00 -6.85 27.18
CA HIS A 388 -16.13 -7.73 27.94
C HIS A 388 -16.23 -9.16 27.43
N ARG A 389 -15.25 -9.98 27.80
CA ARG A 389 -15.25 -11.43 27.55
C ARG A 389 -14.98 -12.22 28.81
N GLU A 390 -15.34 -13.48 28.76
CA GLU A 390 -15.03 -14.48 29.77
C GLU A 390 -13.67 -15.11 29.49
N VAL A 391 -12.81 -15.16 30.50
CA VAL A 391 -11.48 -15.79 30.43
C VAL A 391 -11.36 -16.79 31.58
N THR A 392 -11.02 -18.03 31.27
CA THR A 392 -10.79 -19.08 32.26
C THR A 392 -9.47 -18.82 32.97
N PHE A 393 -9.49 -18.97 34.33
CA PHE A 393 -8.32 -18.94 35.18
C PHE A 393 -8.24 -20.27 35.97
N GLY A 394 -7.03 -20.81 36.10
CA GLY A 394 -6.79 -22.08 36.79
C GLY A 394 -5.40 -22.15 37.42
N ARG A 395 -5.07 -23.34 37.89
CA ARG A 395 -3.81 -23.63 38.60
C ARG A 395 -2.58 -23.46 37.70
N GLU A 396 -2.69 -23.76 36.40
CA GLU A 396 -1.60 -23.69 35.44
C GLU A 396 -1.85 -22.62 34.39
N VAL A 397 -0.88 -21.72 34.21
CA VAL A 397 -0.96 -20.68 33.19
C VAL A 397 0.38 -20.56 32.44
N TYR A 398 0.34 -20.08 31.22
CA TYR A 398 1.53 -19.67 30.46
C TYR A 398 1.78 -18.18 30.60
N ILE A 399 3.04 -17.80 30.73
CA ILE A 399 3.50 -16.40 30.61
C ILE A 399 4.66 -16.34 29.60
N GLU A 400 5.02 -15.12 29.17
CA GLU A 400 6.23 -14.95 28.36
C GLU A 400 7.47 -15.36 29.13
N ARG A 401 8.36 -16.15 28.50
CA ARG A 401 9.64 -16.54 29.12
C ARG A 401 10.46 -15.32 29.52
N GLY A 402 10.46 -14.27 28.70
CA GLY A 402 11.11 -12.99 28.99
C GLY A 402 10.50 -12.18 30.13
N ASP A 403 9.35 -12.59 30.67
CA ASP A 403 8.74 -12.00 31.86
C ASP A 403 9.24 -12.61 33.18
N PHE A 404 10.14 -13.61 33.09
CA PHE A 404 10.80 -14.22 34.24
C PHE A 404 12.31 -14.09 34.14
N MET A 405 12.94 -13.82 35.27
CA MET A 405 14.40 -13.80 35.41
C MET A 405 14.78 -14.32 36.80
N GLU A 406 15.62 -15.38 36.85
CA GLU A 406 16.02 -16.00 38.11
C GLU A 406 16.93 -15.05 38.92
N GLU A 407 17.87 -14.37 38.24
CA GLU A 407 18.74 -13.36 38.81
C GLU A 407 18.39 -11.97 38.18
N PRO A 408 17.43 -11.23 38.74
CA PRO A 408 16.89 -10.04 38.10
C PRO A 408 17.88 -8.88 38.14
N VAL A 409 18.07 -8.25 36.97
CA VAL A 409 18.87 -7.02 36.85
C VAL A 409 18.14 -5.83 37.49
N LYS A 410 18.87 -4.77 37.78
CA LYS A 410 18.32 -3.52 38.36
C LYS A 410 17.18 -2.98 37.48
N LYS A 411 16.04 -2.65 38.08
CA LYS A 411 14.82 -2.18 37.41
C LYS A 411 14.03 -3.26 36.63
N PHE A 412 14.29 -4.54 36.83
CA PHE A 412 13.44 -5.59 36.31
C PHE A 412 12.17 -5.69 37.14
N PHE A 413 11.07 -5.13 36.64
CA PHE A 413 9.77 -5.09 37.32
C PHE A 413 8.83 -6.20 36.81
N ARG A 414 9.36 -7.42 36.65
CA ARG A 414 8.64 -8.61 36.25
C ARG A 414 8.85 -9.74 37.27
N LEU A 415 8.45 -10.96 36.96
CA LEU A 415 8.50 -12.08 37.86
C LEU A 415 9.95 -12.54 38.13
N ALA A 416 10.28 -12.74 39.39
CA ALA A 416 11.56 -13.27 39.84
C ALA A 416 11.37 -13.96 41.19
N PRO A 417 12.30 -14.82 41.66
CA PRO A 417 12.19 -15.44 42.97
C PRO A 417 11.93 -14.45 44.10
N GLY A 418 10.87 -14.68 44.89
CA GLY A 418 10.42 -13.81 45.98
C GLY A 418 9.86 -12.46 45.51
N LYS A 419 9.53 -12.30 44.22
CA LYS A 419 8.91 -11.08 43.68
C LYS A 419 7.45 -11.33 43.30
N GLU A 420 6.65 -10.30 43.55
CA GLU A 420 5.23 -10.30 43.23
C GLU A 420 4.95 -9.58 41.93
N VAL A 421 4.05 -10.14 41.13
CA VAL A 421 3.48 -9.53 39.93
C VAL A 421 1.97 -9.76 39.88
N ARG A 422 1.24 -8.91 39.18
CA ARG A 422 -0.19 -9.12 38.90
C ARG A 422 -0.35 -9.80 37.55
N LEU A 423 -1.07 -10.89 37.54
CA LEU A 423 -1.65 -11.44 36.32
C LEU A 423 -2.83 -10.55 35.88
N LYS A 424 -2.82 -10.06 34.66
CA LYS A 424 -3.80 -9.11 34.12
C LYS A 424 -5.24 -9.58 34.33
N GLY A 425 -6.05 -8.80 35.02
CA GLY A 425 -7.44 -9.13 35.30
C GLY A 425 -7.65 -10.26 36.31
N ALA A 426 -6.59 -10.83 36.91
CA ALA A 426 -6.63 -11.96 37.85
C ALA A 426 -6.05 -11.56 39.22
N TYR A 427 -5.04 -12.27 39.68
CA TYR A 427 -4.50 -12.18 41.04
C TYR A 427 -3.04 -11.68 41.03
N ILE A 428 -2.53 -11.36 42.21
CA ILE A 428 -1.10 -11.19 42.48
C ILE A 428 -0.54 -12.56 42.81
N ILE A 429 0.58 -12.92 42.13
CA ILE A 429 1.34 -14.14 42.36
C ILE A 429 2.76 -13.77 42.80
N GLU A 430 3.39 -14.69 43.56
CA GLU A 430 4.79 -14.60 44.01
C GLU A 430 5.53 -15.87 43.63
N CYS A 431 6.70 -15.73 43.00
CA CYS A 431 7.53 -16.89 42.65
C CYS A 431 8.21 -17.47 43.88
N GLN A 432 8.06 -18.79 44.07
CA GLN A 432 8.65 -19.55 45.16
C GLN A 432 9.86 -20.36 44.70
N SER A 433 9.78 -21.01 43.56
CA SER A 433 10.83 -21.86 43.01
C SER A 433 10.69 -22.05 41.51
N VAL A 434 11.67 -22.66 40.86
CA VAL A 434 11.65 -23.06 39.45
C VAL A 434 12.00 -24.53 39.30
N VAL A 435 11.48 -25.17 38.25
CA VAL A 435 11.86 -26.51 37.81
C VAL A 435 12.69 -26.34 36.52
N LYS A 436 13.79 -27.09 36.45
CA LYS A 436 14.70 -27.07 35.29
C LYS A 436 14.82 -28.44 34.67
N ASP A 437 15.04 -28.48 33.35
CA ASP A 437 15.42 -29.71 32.64
C ASP A 437 16.90 -30.09 32.89
N ALA A 438 17.35 -31.18 32.25
CA ALA A 438 18.72 -31.65 32.34
C ALA A 438 19.77 -30.67 31.80
N ASP A 439 19.36 -29.77 30.89
CA ASP A 439 20.21 -28.73 30.28
C ASP A 439 20.22 -27.43 31.07
N GLY A 440 19.44 -27.36 32.15
CA GLY A 440 19.33 -26.19 33.02
C GLY A 440 18.30 -25.16 32.56
N ASN A 441 17.50 -25.45 31.52
CA ASN A 441 16.43 -24.55 31.08
C ASN A 441 15.23 -24.64 32.03
N ILE A 442 14.62 -23.47 32.31
CA ILE A 442 13.42 -23.42 33.15
C ILE A 442 12.23 -23.98 32.35
N THR A 443 11.61 -25.04 32.88
CA THR A 443 10.41 -25.66 32.32
C THR A 443 9.14 -25.25 33.02
N GLU A 444 9.21 -25.00 34.36
CA GLU A 444 8.09 -24.55 35.16
C GLU A 444 8.54 -23.51 36.20
N ILE A 445 7.66 -22.59 36.52
CA ILE A 445 7.83 -21.62 37.59
C ILE A 445 6.74 -21.88 38.62
N HIS A 446 7.12 -22.18 39.85
CA HIS A 446 6.16 -22.44 40.93
C HIS A 446 5.89 -21.16 41.70
N CYS A 447 4.63 -20.76 41.75
CA CYS A 447 4.16 -19.54 42.40
C CYS A 447 3.08 -19.85 43.42
N THR A 448 2.88 -18.94 44.37
CA THR A 448 1.67 -18.87 45.19
C THR A 448 0.86 -17.63 44.79
N TYR A 449 -0.44 -17.68 44.98
CA TYR A 449 -1.32 -16.52 44.78
C TYR A 449 -1.98 -16.09 46.10
N ASP A 450 -2.36 -14.81 46.17
CA ASP A 450 -3.12 -14.26 47.26
C ASP A 450 -4.58 -14.08 46.83
N PRO A 451 -5.54 -14.92 47.34
CA PRO A 451 -6.96 -14.84 46.98
C PRO A 451 -7.61 -13.47 47.23
N ALA A 452 -7.10 -12.70 48.20
CA ALA A 452 -7.61 -11.37 48.53
C ALA A 452 -7.26 -10.31 47.48
N THR A 453 -6.40 -10.66 46.50
CA THR A 453 -5.89 -9.71 45.48
C THR A 453 -6.65 -9.78 44.15
N LYS A 454 -7.79 -10.48 44.08
CA LYS A 454 -8.60 -10.60 42.87
C LYS A 454 -8.89 -9.23 42.27
N SER A 455 -8.67 -9.08 40.98
CA SER A 455 -8.97 -7.84 40.24
C SER A 455 -10.48 -7.56 40.28
N GLY A 456 -10.86 -6.29 40.47
CA GLY A 456 -12.29 -5.90 40.54
C GLY A 456 -12.95 -6.04 41.90
N THR A 457 -12.26 -6.57 42.92
CA THR A 457 -12.83 -6.75 44.28
C THR A 457 -12.44 -5.63 45.27
N GLY A 458 -11.87 -4.52 44.77
CA GLY A 458 -11.48 -3.39 45.64
C GLY A 458 -10.13 -3.56 46.34
N CYS A 459 -9.33 -4.56 45.96
CA CYS A 459 -7.98 -4.75 46.50
C CYS A 459 -7.10 -3.54 46.22
N GLN A 460 -6.53 -2.95 47.30
CA GLN A 460 -5.66 -1.77 47.22
C GLN A 460 -4.18 -2.10 47.02
N LYS A 461 -3.80 -3.40 47.08
CA LYS A 461 -2.40 -3.82 46.90
C LYS A 461 -1.94 -3.55 45.49
N LYS A 462 -0.89 -2.73 45.36
CA LYS A 462 -0.28 -2.37 44.05
C LYS A 462 1.06 -3.06 43.91
N VAL A 463 1.29 -3.64 42.73
CA VAL A 463 2.59 -4.17 42.29
C VAL A 463 3.01 -3.47 40.99
N LYS A 464 4.31 -3.39 40.72
CA LYS A 464 4.83 -2.70 39.54
C LYS A 464 4.68 -3.49 38.26
N GLY A 465 4.75 -4.84 38.35
CA GLY A 465 4.66 -5.74 37.22
C GLY A 465 3.23 -6.20 36.97
N ILE A 466 2.76 -6.06 35.73
CA ILE A 466 1.52 -6.66 35.25
C ILE A 466 1.84 -7.51 34.02
N LEU A 467 1.53 -8.82 34.10
CA LEU A 467 1.82 -9.77 33.04
C LEU A 467 0.52 -10.20 32.37
N HIS A 468 0.57 -10.40 31.06
CA HIS A 468 -0.46 -11.18 30.36
C HIS A 468 -0.16 -12.68 30.51
N TRP A 469 -1.17 -13.48 30.37
CA TRP A 469 -1.11 -14.92 30.64
C TRP A 469 -2.19 -15.67 29.87
N VAL A 470 -2.02 -16.98 29.73
CA VAL A 470 -3.01 -17.87 29.12
C VAL A 470 -3.19 -19.10 29.98
N GLU A 471 -4.43 -19.47 30.30
CA GLU A 471 -4.74 -20.67 31.09
C GLU A 471 -4.40 -21.94 30.28
N ALA A 472 -3.70 -22.88 30.89
CA ALA A 472 -3.05 -23.98 30.18
C ALA A 472 -4.02 -25.00 29.57
N SER A 473 -5.14 -25.32 30.27
CA SER A 473 -6.10 -26.34 29.81
C SER A 473 -6.99 -25.86 28.66
N THR A 474 -7.19 -24.55 28.54
CA THR A 474 -8.02 -23.92 27.51
C THR A 474 -7.22 -23.25 26.41
N ALA A 475 -5.89 -23.21 26.54
CA ALA A 475 -5.01 -22.58 25.59
C ALA A 475 -5.21 -23.08 24.15
N VAL A 476 -5.05 -22.18 23.21
CA VAL A 476 -5.10 -22.45 21.77
C VAL A 476 -3.69 -22.35 21.20
N ASP A 477 -3.26 -23.41 20.53
CA ASP A 477 -1.99 -23.39 19.79
C ASP A 477 -2.13 -22.52 18.53
N MET A 478 -1.15 -21.63 18.33
CA MET A 478 -1.14 -20.71 17.19
C MET A 478 0.27 -20.64 16.59
N GLU A 479 0.33 -20.49 15.27
CA GLU A 479 1.53 -20.02 14.58
C GLU A 479 1.49 -18.50 14.53
N VAL A 480 2.55 -17.84 14.98
CA VAL A 480 2.68 -16.39 14.94
C VAL A 480 3.84 -16.00 14.04
N ARG A 481 3.56 -15.26 13.00
CA ARG A 481 4.52 -14.74 12.02
C ARG A 481 4.89 -13.30 12.37
N LEU A 482 6.12 -13.11 12.82
CA LEU A 482 6.67 -11.80 13.17
C LEU A 482 7.39 -11.22 11.96
N TYR A 483 6.67 -10.44 11.17
CA TYR A 483 7.23 -9.75 10.02
C TYR A 483 8.01 -8.50 10.44
N ASP A 484 9.18 -8.32 9.84
CA ASP A 484 10.01 -7.12 9.93
C ASP A 484 10.18 -6.52 8.53
N TYR A 485 11.00 -5.47 8.38
CA TYR A 485 11.29 -4.88 7.09
C TYR A 485 12.05 -5.84 6.19
N LEU A 486 11.68 -5.83 4.90
CA LEU A 486 12.32 -6.66 3.89
C LEU A 486 13.76 -6.23 3.61
N LEU A 487 14.04 -4.93 3.74
CA LEU A 487 15.39 -4.36 3.59
C LEU A 487 16.01 -4.11 4.96
N LYS A 488 17.32 -4.31 5.05
CA LYS A 488 18.12 -3.81 6.18
C LYS A 488 18.07 -2.28 6.19
N PRO A 489 18.23 -1.64 7.38
CA PRO A 489 18.47 -0.21 7.42
C PRO A 489 19.67 0.17 6.53
N GLU A 490 19.52 1.27 5.78
CA GLU A 490 20.64 1.81 5.01
C GLU A 490 21.76 2.23 5.97
N ASP A 491 22.95 1.69 5.74
CA ASP A 491 24.20 2.12 6.34
C ASP A 491 25.22 2.41 5.22
N GLU A 492 26.38 3.02 5.57
CA GLU A 492 27.43 3.36 4.60
C GLU A 492 27.97 2.13 3.84
N GLU A 493 27.82 0.92 4.41
CA GLU A 493 28.26 -0.33 3.78
C GLU A 493 27.25 -0.88 2.76
N THR A 494 25.99 -0.48 2.83
CA THR A 494 24.91 -1.03 1.98
C THR A 494 24.52 -0.12 0.84
N ALA A 495 24.89 1.17 0.86
CA ALA A 495 24.44 2.18 -0.11
C ALA A 495 24.77 1.84 -1.58
N ASP A 496 25.92 1.20 -1.85
CA ASP A 496 26.39 0.83 -3.20
C ASP A 496 26.15 -0.64 -3.57
N LYS A 497 25.50 -1.44 -2.70
CA LYS A 497 25.28 -2.87 -2.97
C LYS A 497 24.04 -3.09 -3.85
N ASP A 498 24.05 -4.18 -4.63
CA ASP A 498 22.85 -4.69 -5.28
C ASP A 498 21.74 -4.87 -4.23
N PHE A 499 20.51 -4.44 -4.56
CA PHE A 499 19.40 -4.46 -3.60
C PHE A 499 19.11 -5.86 -3.02
N LEU A 500 19.45 -6.95 -3.75
CA LEU A 500 19.34 -8.32 -3.23
C LEU A 500 20.27 -8.57 -2.04
N GLN A 501 21.41 -7.90 -1.95
CA GLN A 501 22.33 -7.97 -0.82
C GLN A 501 21.86 -7.13 0.39
N GLN A 502 20.93 -6.21 0.14
CA GLN A 502 20.31 -5.39 1.18
C GLN A 502 19.14 -6.10 1.87
N LEU A 503 18.72 -7.28 1.38
CA LEU A 503 17.62 -8.02 1.97
C LEU A 503 17.95 -8.43 3.42
N ASN A 504 16.94 -8.28 4.29
CA ASN A 504 17.00 -8.68 5.68
C ASN A 504 16.71 -10.18 5.81
N PRO A 505 17.68 -11.04 6.14
CA PRO A 505 17.46 -12.47 6.29
C PRO A 505 16.52 -12.80 7.46
N ASN A 506 16.36 -11.87 8.42
CA ASN A 506 15.51 -12.04 9.59
C ASN A 506 14.18 -11.28 9.43
N SER A 507 13.76 -11.01 8.19
CA SER A 507 12.51 -10.29 7.91
C SER A 507 11.24 -11.07 8.27
N LEU A 508 11.37 -12.35 8.61
CA LEU A 508 10.28 -13.22 9.10
C LEU A 508 10.82 -14.15 10.18
N GLU A 509 10.22 -14.09 11.36
CA GLU A 509 10.41 -15.04 12.45
C GLU A 509 9.07 -15.74 12.72
N VAL A 510 9.06 -17.08 12.78
CA VAL A 510 7.86 -17.87 13.07
C VAL A 510 7.95 -18.42 14.48
N LYS A 511 6.91 -18.23 15.28
CA LYS A 511 6.82 -18.72 16.66
C LYS A 511 5.59 -19.59 16.88
N ALA A 512 5.76 -20.63 17.69
CA ALA A 512 4.65 -21.38 18.27
C ALA A 512 4.17 -20.66 19.54
N ALA A 513 2.96 -20.16 19.52
CA ALA A 513 2.39 -19.35 20.58
C ALA A 513 1.19 -20.04 21.26
N LYS A 514 0.84 -19.58 22.45
CA LYS A 514 -0.37 -19.97 23.19
C LYS A 514 -1.31 -18.76 23.25
N GLY A 515 -2.51 -18.90 22.70
CA GLY A 515 -3.58 -17.88 22.79
C GLY A 515 -4.66 -18.28 23.76
N GLU A 516 -5.41 -17.29 24.28
CA GLU A 516 -6.59 -17.57 25.09
C GLU A 516 -7.70 -18.24 24.27
N ALA A 517 -8.65 -18.89 24.94
CA ALA A 517 -9.71 -19.69 24.30
C ALA A 517 -10.54 -18.91 23.27
N ALA A 518 -10.66 -17.60 23.40
CA ALA A 518 -11.40 -16.74 22.49
C ALA A 518 -10.87 -16.76 21.04
N PHE A 519 -9.61 -17.12 20.81
CA PHE A 519 -9.07 -17.27 19.47
C PHE A 519 -9.66 -18.43 18.66
N ARG A 520 -10.36 -19.38 19.29
CA ARG A 520 -10.99 -20.53 18.59
C ARG A 520 -12.05 -20.10 17.56
N THR A 521 -12.62 -18.92 17.71
CA THR A 521 -13.67 -18.40 16.84
C THR A 521 -13.15 -17.35 15.86
N THR A 522 -11.84 -17.15 15.81
CA THR A 522 -11.23 -16.17 14.90
C THR A 522 -11.48 -16.52 13.44
N GLN A 523 -11.64 -15.49 12.61
CA GLN A 523 -11.80 -15.61 11.17
C GLN A 523 -10.67 -14.89 10.45
N VAL A 524 -10.39 -15.30 9.21
CA VAL A 524 -9.41 -14.63 8.35
C VAL A 524 -9.74 -13.14 8.24
N GLY A 525 -8.74 -12.31 8.51
CA GLY A 525 -8.87 -10.86 8.48
C GLY A 525 -9.26 -10.22 9.82
N ASP A 526 -9.58 -11.00 10.86
CA ASP A 526 -9.83 -10.47 12.20
C ASP A 526 -8.56 -9.87 12.80
N HIS A 527 -8.69 -8.66 13.33
CA HIS A 527 -7.58 -7.93 13.95
C HIS A 527 -7.61 -8.06 15.47
N TYR A 528 -6.43 -8.17 16.08
CA TYR A 528 -6.26 -8.26 17.53
C TYR A 528 -5.10 -7.40 17.99
N HIS A 529 -5.25 -6.86 19.20
CA HIS A 529 -4.16 -6.31 19.97
C HIS A 529 -3.67 -7.37 20.94
N PHE A 530 -2.54 -8.04 20.66
CA PHE A 530 -1.88 -8.91 21.64
C PHE A 530 -1.28 -8.04 22.73
N LEU A 531 -1.81 -8.12 23.92
CA LEU A 531 -1.44 -7.27 25.05
C LEU A 531 0.07 -7.20 25.23
N ARG A 532 0.62 -5.98 25.28
CA ARG A 532 2.06 -5.67 25.42
C ARG A 532 2.95 -6.05 24.23
N THR A 533 2.42 -6.69 23.19
CA THR A 533 3.20 -7.25 22.09
C THR A 533 3.04 -6.47 20.79
N GLY A 534 1.82 -6.22 20.34
CA GLY A 534 1.54 -5.52 19.08
C GLY A 534 0.16 -5.79 18.54
N TYR A 535 -0.07 -5.37 17.30
CA TYR A 535 -1.29 -5.66 16.56
C TYR A 535 -1.05 -6.78 15.56
N PHE A 536 -2.03 -7.66 15.45
CA PHE A 536 -1.97 -8.88 14.66
C PHE A 536 -3.27 -9.05 13.87
N VAL A 537 -3.17 -9.80 12.77
CA VAL A 537 -4.31 -10.17 11.94
C VAL A 537 -4.29 -11.69 11.72
N THR A 538 -5.46 -12.31 11.65
CA THR A 538 -5.60 -13.72 11.30
C THR A 538 -5.33 -13.90 9.80
N ASP A 539 -4.28 -14.67 9.47
CA ASP A 539 -3.85 -14.92 8.09
C ASP A 539 -4.79 -15.85 7.34
N LYS A 540 -4.84 -15.71 6.02
CA LYS A 540 -5.59 -16.58 5.10
C LYS A 540 -5.18 -18.05 5.15
N ASP A 541 -3.97 -18.35 5.64
CA ASP A 541 -3.48 -19.72 5.80
C ASP A 541 -4.09 -20.42 7.03
N SER A 542 -4.89 -19.70 7.84
CA SER A 542 -5.56 -20.27 9.01
C SER A 542 -6.63 -21.29 8.62
N THR A 543 -6.72 -22.36 9.41
CA THR A 543 -7.78 -23.36 9.38
C THR A 543 -8.39 -23.51 10.76
N ALA A 544 -9.46 -24.29 10.89
CA ALA A 544 -10.09 -24.56 12.19
C ALA A 544 -9.11 -25.19 13.22
N ASP A 545 -8.14 -25.97 12.74
CA ASP A 545 -7.17 -26.69 13.59
C ASP A 545 -5.78 -26.01 13.61
N HIS A 546 -5.55 -25.00 12.80
CA HIS A 546 -4.27 -24.30 12.70
C HIS A 546 -4.46 -22.81 12.50
N ILE A 547 -4.35 -22.06 13.58
CA ILE A 547 -4.50 -20.60 13.56
C ILE A 547 -3.14 -19.98 13.27
N VAL A 548 -3.12 -19.11 12.26
CA VAL A 548 -1.94 -18.35 11.84
C VAL A 548 -2.20 -16.86 12.02
N MET A 549 -1.31 -16.19 12.76
CA MET A 549 -1.40 -14.77 13.06
C MET A 549 -0.22 -14.01 12.48
N ASN A 550 -0.49 -13.01 11.67
CA ASN A 550 0.54 -12.10 11.14
C ASN A 550 0.67 -10.87 12.04
N ARG A 551 1.89 -10.53 12.43
CA ARG A 551 2.15 -9.24 13.09
C ARG A 551 2.01 -8.10 12.08
N THR A 552 1.01 -7.25 12.30
CA THR A 552 0.81 -6.02 11.53
C THR A 552 1.88 -5.00 11.91
N VAL A 553 1.96 -4.66 13.21
CA VAL A 553 2.89 -3.67 13.75
C VAL A 553 3.15 -3.91 15.23
N GLY A 554 4.37 -3.61 15.69
CA GLY A 554 4.73 -3.69 17.11
C GLY A 554 4.20 -2.51 17.95
N MET A 555 4.30 -2.62 19.28
CA MET A 555 3.88 -1.56 20.22
C MET A 555 4.79 -0.32 20.23
N ARG A 556 6.03 -0.39 19.70
CA ARG A 556 6.94 0.75 19.69
C ARG A 556 6.54 1.73 18.60
N ASP A 557 6.01 2.88 19.01
CA ASP A 557 5.78 4.01 18.11
C ASP A 557 7.10 4.74 17.86
N THR A 558 7.77 4.39 16.78
CA THR A 558 9.02 5.05 16.34
C THR A 558 8.73 6.47 15.84
N TRP A 559 7.58 6.71 15.23
CA TRP A 559 7.16 8.01 14.73
C TRP A 559 6.96 9.03 15.84
N ALA A 560 6.24 8.67 16.91
CA ALA A 560 6.05 9.56 18.06
C ALA A 560 7.37 9.93 18.76
N LYS A 561 8.39 9.05 18.68
CA LYS A 561 9.74 9.37 19.19
C LYS A 561 10.49 10.34 18.29
N MET A 562 10.30 10.29 16.99
CA MET A 562 10.93 11.19 16.02
C MET A 562 10.36 12.61 16.10
N GLN A 563 9.05 12.76 16.32
CA GLN A 563 8.39 14.06 16.49
C GLN A 563 8.79 14.79 17.78
N LYS A 564 9.30 14.07 18.79
CA LYS A 564 9.75 14.64 20.07
C LYS A 564 11.22 15.06 20.08
N LYS A 565 11.95 14.83 19.01
CA LYS A 565 13.33 15.32 18.79
C LYS A 565 13.30 16.56 17.90
#